data_cbbf459469be075bc23d7af9854da03f
#
_entry.id   cbbf459469be075bc23d7af9854da03f
#
_cell.length_a   1.000
_cell.length_b   1.000
_cell.length_c   1.000
_cell.angle_alpha   90.00
_cell.angle_beta   90.00
_cell.angle_gamma   90.00
#
_symmetry.space_group_name_H-M   'P 1'
#
loop_
_entity.id
_entity.type
_entity.pdbx_description
1 polymer ?
#
loop_
_entity_poly.entity_id
_entity_poly.type
_entity_poly.pdbx_seq_one_letter_code
_entity_poly.pdbx_strand_id
1 'polypeptide(L)'
;MSNSNDFPLVEAPAAGRKGVFSIAMVLFSFTFFTGTMFAGGKLGVSFSIVNLLWIAVIGNALLALYAASLGWIAARSGLNTVLMGRFCFGEIGSKLADFILGFAELGWYAWGTATVAISLVKILALPEALTQPLMVLFGILFCVTALGGYKGLDALSRLSVPLMFVLLMVSMYLALHHAGGWQAMTRIAPSDTMTWSAAITMVFGTFASGATQATNWTRLANSSRTAILASMGSFLIGNGLMIVAGAWCAIVYQQADIVEVLILQGLSVAAVIMLCLNLLTIQGPTIYNVSAAACHLLRSERRRTLTLAAAGVGIVLAIGGMYEMLIPFLVLLGSIIPPIGGVILADYWFARGGRYPLLQNARLPRFNWLGLGAYAAGAVVAYLSPWIAPLVGISVSALVYIALTLLSKRQPAAVAEQEP
;
A
#
# COMPACT_ATOMS: atom_id res chain seq x y z
N MET A 1 13.72 6.07 -28.02
CA MET A 1 14.18 7.05 -27.02
C MET A 1 13.01 7.28 -26.07
N SER A 2 13.01 6.64 -24.91
CA SER A 2 11.97 6.82 -23.90
C SER A 2 12.30 8.08 -23.10
N ASN A 3 11.52 9.13 -23.26
CA ASN A 3 11.48 10.25 -22.31
C ASN A 3 10.85 9.76 -21.01
N SER A 4 11.61 8.98 -20.24
CA SER A 4 11.21 8.63 -18.89
C SER A 4 11.66 9.73 -17.94
N ASN A 5 10.77 10.67 -17.66
CA ASN A 5 10.92 11.65 -16.57
C ASN A 5 10.82 10.99 -15.18
N ASP A 6 11.29 9.77 -15.04
CA ASP A 6 11.06 8.95 -13.82
C ASP A 6 12.21 9.03 -12.81
N PHE A 7 13.14 9.92 -12.90
CA PHE A 7 14.22 10.17 -11.92
C PHE A 7 14.42 9.07 -10.85
N PRO A 8 14.64 7.80 -11.23
CA PRO A 8 14.59 6.68 -10.26
C PRO A 8 15.73 6.72 -9.25
N LEU A 9 16.88 7.31 -9.62
CA LEU A 9 18.13 7.28 -8.85
C LEU A 9 18.57 8.66 -8.37
N VAL A 10 17.84 9.72 -8.70
CA VAL A 10 18.19 11.11 -8.37
C VAL A 10 16.97 11.86 -7.84
N GLU A 11 17.21 13.04 -7.29
CA GLU A 11 16.14 13.93 -6.83
C GLU A 11 15.25 14.37 -7.99
N ALA A 12 13.95 14.46 -7.72
CA ALA A 12 13.00 15.05 -8.66
C ALA A 12 13.29 16.56 -8.79
N PRO A 13 13.45 17.08 -10.03
CA PRO A 13 13.76 18.49 -10.26
C PRO A 13 12.63 19.40 -9.74
N ALA A 14 12.98 20.62 -9.38
CA ALA A 14 12.01 21.64 -8.97
C ALA A 14 11.11 22.08 -10.13
N ALA A 15 11.60 22.02 -11.35
CA ALA A 15 10.84 22.36 -12.55
C ALA A 15 9.79 21.29 -12.88
N GLY A 16 8.57 21.71 -13.23
CA GLY A 16 7.48 20.81 -13.64
C GLY A 16 6.74 20.13 -12.49
N ARG A 17 6.92 20.58 -11.25
CA ARG A 17 6.17 20.04 -10.09
C ARG A 17 4.68 20.30 -10.22
N LYS A 18 3.88 19.40 -9.63
CA LYS A 18 2.43 19.29 -9.84
C LYS A 18 1.65 19.83 -8.64
N GLY A 19 0.44 20.35 -8.92
CA GLY A 19 -0.50 20.82 -7.89
C GLY A 19 -1.23 19.69 -7.18
N VAL A 20 -2.00 20.06 -6.13
CA VAL A 20 -2.69 19.11 -5.25
C VAL A 20 -3.63 18.18 -6.00
N PHE A 21 -4.40 18.68 -6.97
CA PHE A 21 -5.36 17.88 -7.72
C PHE A 21 -4.67 16.75 -8.51
N SER A 22 -3.56 17.08 -9.21
CA SER A 22 -2.82 16.09 -9.99
C SER A 22 -2.19 14.98 -9.13
N ILE A 23 -1.61 15.34 -7.97
CA ILE A 23 -1.02 14.35 -7.06
C ILE A 23 -2.12 13.53 -6.36
N ALA A 24 -3.20 14.20 -5.92
CA ALA A 24 -4.31 13.53 -5.26
C ALA A 24 -5.01 12.53 -6.17
N MET A 25 -5.26 12.87 -7.45
CA MET A 25 -5.91 11.94 -8.39
C MET A 25 -5.11 10.65 -8.58
N VAL A 26 -3.79 10.74 -8.65
CA VAL A 26 -2.94 9.55 -8.77
C VAL A 26 -3.03 8.71 -7.48
N LEU A 27 -2.86 9.33 -6.31
CA LEU A 27 -2.93 8.61 -5.03
C LEU A 27 -4.34 8.06 -4.78
N PHE A 28 -5.38 8.82 -5.14
CA PHE A 28 -6.77 8.39 -4.97
C PHE A 28 -7.11 7.18 -5.85
N SER A 29 -6.65 7.16 -7.12
CA SER A 29 -6.87 6.01 -7.99
C SER A 29 -6.22 4.73 -7.43
N PHE A 30 -5.09 4.86 -6.75
CA PHE A 30 -4.42 3.75 -6.06
C PHE A 30 -5.25 3.20 -4.90
N THR A 31 -5.95 4.05 -4.15
CA THR A 31 -6.71 3.65 -2.96
C THR A 31 -8.03 2.98 -3.27
N PHE A 32 -8.56 3.12 -4.50
CA PHE A 32 -9.73 2.36 -4.96
C PHE A 32 -9.34 0.94 -5.34
N PHE A 33 -9.04 0.14 -4.33
CA PHE A 33 -8.54 -1.22 -4.49
C PHE A 33 -9.47 -2.25 -3.85
N THR A 34 -9.85 -3.27 -4.62
CA THR A 34 -10.77 -4.35 -4.17
C THR A 34 -10.23 -5.08 -2.94
N GLY A 35 -8.91 -5.27 -2.81
CA GLY A 35 -8.30 -5.91 -1.64
C GLY A 35 -8.63 -5.22 -0.32
N THR A 36 -8.79 -3.90 -0.35
CA THR A 36 -9.24 -3.13 0.82
C THR A 36 -10.70 -3.44 1.18
N MET A 37 -11.58 -3.67 0.19
CA MET A 37 -12.97 -4.10 0.45
C MET A 37 -13.03 -5.48 1.12
N PHE A 38 -12.19 -6.42 0.69
CA PHE A 38 -12.10 -7.74 1.34
C PHE A 38 -11.66 -7.62 2.80
N ALA A 39 -10.67 -6.77 3.08
CA ALA A 39 -10.30 -6.46 4.47
C ALA A 39 -11.47 -5.84 5.23
N GLY A 40 -12.19 -4.91 4.61
CA GLY A 40 -13.43 -4.34 5.15
C GLY A 40 -14.48 -5.41 5.47
N GLY A 41 -14.69 -6.37 4.57
CA GLY A 41 -15.60 -7.49 4.78
C GLY A 41 -15.31 -8.26 6.07
N LYS A 42 -14.03 -8.57 6.32
CA LYS A 42 -13.62 -9.25 7.56
C LYS A 42 -13.87 -8.40 8.81
N LEU A 43 -13.67 -7.08 8.73
CA LEU A 43 -14.01 -6.17 9.82
C LEU A 43 -15.52 -6.10 10.06
N GLY A 44 -16.34 -6.13 9.00
CA GLY A 44 -17.78 -6.04 9.08
C GLY A 44 -18.40 -7.20 9.86
N VAL A 45 -17.92 -8.44 9.67
CA VAL A 45 -18.40 -9.58 10.46
C VAL A 45 -17.88 -9.60 11.89
N SER A 46 -16.81 -8.84 12.20
CA SER A 46 -16.16 -8.85 13.50
C SER A 46 -16.56 -7.68 14.43
N PHE A 47 -17.23 -6.65 13.91
CA PHE A 47 -17.58 -5.44 14.68
C PHE A 47 -18.97 -4.92 14.34
N SER A 48 -19.63 -4.31 15.35
CA SER A 48 -20.81 -3.48 15.12
C SER A 48 -20.45 -2.27 14.23
N ILE A 49 -21.42 -1.74 13.51
CA ILE A 49 -21.22 -0.63 12.57
C ILE A 49 -20.57 0.59 13.24
N VAL A 50 -20.93 0.93 14.48
CA VAL A 50 -20.38 2.06 15.20
C VAL A 50 -18.89 1.86 15.51
N ASN A 51 -18.53 0.69 16.03
CA ASN A 51 -17.15 0.33 16.33
C ASN A 51 -16.31 0.28 15.03
N LEU A 52 -16.88 -0.29 13.98
CA LEU A 52 -16.27 -0.35 12.67
C LEU A 52 -15.91 1.05 12.13
N LEU A 53 -16.84 2.00 12.19
CA LEU A 53 -16.59 3.36 11.71
C LEU A 53 -15.43 4.01 12.46
N TRP A 54 -15.36 3.84 13.80
CA TRP A 54 -14.22 4.32 14.57
C TRP A 54 -12.91 3.64 14.17
N ILE A 55 -12.90 2.33 14.00
CA ILE A 55 -11.72 1.56 13.55
C ILE A 55 -11.26 2.04 12.18
N ALA A 56 -12.18 2.21 11.25
CA ALA A 56 -11.88 2.70 9.90
C ALA A 56 -11.30 4.13 9.94
N VAL A 57 -11.90 5.04 10.70
CA VAL A 57 -11.41 6.42 10.83
C VAL A 57 -10.03 6.44 11.48
N ILE A 58 -9.85 5.77 12.61
CA ILE A 58 -8.56 5.75 13.34
C ILE A 58 -7.47 5.11 12.48
N GLY A 59 -7.72 3.92 11.91
CA GLY A 59 -6.74 3.21 11.11
C GLY A 59 -6.31 3.97 9.86
N ASN A 60 -7.28 4.56 9.14
CA ASN A 60 -6.98 5.36 7.95
C ASN A 60 -6.39 6.74 8.30
N ALA A 61 -6.74 7.35 9.43
CA ALA A 61 -6.09 8.57 9.89
C ALA A 61 -4.61 8.34 10.21
N LEU A 62 -4.28 7.24 10.89
CA LEU A 62 -2.90 6.85 11.17
C LEU A 62 -2.12 6.60 9.88
N LEU A 63 -2.71 5.86 8.94
CA LEU A 63 -2.12 5.61 7.62
C LEU A 63 -1.89 6.91 6.83
N ALA A 64 -2.89 7.79 6.83
CA ALA A 64 -2.83 9.07 6.14
C ALA A 64 -1.78 10.01 6.74
N LEU A 65 -1.69 10.09 8.08
CA LEU A 65 -0.67 10.86 8.79
C LEU A 65 0.74 10.32 8.49
N TYR A 66 0.90 9.02 8.47
CA TYR A 66 2.17 8.38 8.10
C TYR A 66 2.57 8.73 6.66
N ALA A 67 1.66 8.56 5.70
CA ALA A 67 1.89 8.91 4.30
C ALA A 67 2.17 10.41 4.12
N ALA A 68 1.43 11.28 4.82
CA ALA A 68 1.61 12.72 4.77
C ALA A 68 2.97 13.15 5.36
N SER A 69 3.43 12.51 6.43
CA SER A 69 4.72 12.80 7.06
C SER A 69 5.88 12.48 6.12
N LEU A 70 5.87 11.31 5.49
CA LEU A 70 6.87 10.95 4.48
C LEU A 70 6.73 11.81 3.22
N GLY A 71 5.50 12.08 2.78
CA GLY A 71 5.20 12.93 1.63
C GLY A 71 5.69 14.37 1.80
N TRP A 72 5.61 14.91 3.03
CA TRP A 72 6.14 16.22 3.37
C TRP A 72 7.66 16.28 3.17
N ILE A 73 8.39 15.27 3.62
CA ILE A 73 9.84 15.15 3.41
C ILE A 73 10.13 15.00 1.92
N ALA A 74 9.40 14.13 1.24
CA ALA A 74 9.58 13.86 -0.19
C ALA A 74 9.40 15.12 -1.06
N ALA A 75 8.39 15.94 -0.78
CA ALA A 75 8.15 17.20 -1.49
C ALA A 75 9.29 18.23 -1.29
N ARG A 76 9.91 18.25 -0.10
CA ARG A 76 11.02 19.16 0.20
C ARG A 76 12.34 18.69 -0.38
N SER A 77 12.62 17.39 -0.28
CA SER A 77 13.90 16.81 -0.71
C SER A 77 13.94 16.39 -2.17
N GLY A 78 12.78 16.19 -2.81
CA GLY A 78 12.70 15.56 -4.13
C GLY A 78 12.97 14.05 -4.14
N LEU A 79 13.10 13.42 -2.95
CA LEU A 79 13.48 12.03 -2.77
C LEU A 79 12.24 11.15 -2.52
N ASN A 80 12.27 9.93 -3.02
CA ASN A 80 11.32 8.90 -2.60
C ASN A 80 11.85 8.13 -1.37
N THR A 81 11.04 7.26 -0.80
CA THR A 81 11.37 6.49 0.41
C THR A 81 12.67 5.71 0.27
N VAL A 82 12.92 5.07 -0.88
CA VAL A 82 14.13 4.28 -1.10
C VAL A 82 15.38 5.17 -1.10
N LEU A 83 15.30 6.32 -1.76
CA LEU A 83 16.40 7.29 -1.79
C LEU A 83 16.61 7.94 -0.42
N MET A 84 15.56 8.25 0.33
CA MET A 84 15.66 8.69 1.73
C MET A 84 16.30 7.60 2.60
N GLY A 85 15.95 6.33 2.34
CA GLY A 85 16.53 5.18 3.03
C GLY A 85 18.05 5.07 2.90
N ARG A 86 18.66 5.60 1.81
CA ARG A 86 20.13 5.62 1.67
C ARG A 86 20.81 6.44 2.76
N PHE A 87 20.17 7.48 3.27
CA PHE A 87 20.71 8.31 4.34
C PHE A 87 20.69 7.59 5.69
N CYS A 88 19.63 6.88 6.00
CA CYS A 88 19.46 6.24 7.32
C CYS A 88 19.92 4.78 7.37
N PHE A 89 19.93 4.04 6.25
CA PHE A 89 20.35 2.62 6.20
C PHE A 89 21.73 2.43 5.54
N GLY A 90 22.23 3.44 4.83
CA GLY A 90 23.43 3.35 4.01
C GLY A 90 23.13 2.95 2.56
N GLU A 91 24.13 3.06 1.70
CA GLU A 91 23.95 2.87 0.25
C GLU A 91 23.54 1.44 -0.14
N ILE A 92 24.12 0.44 0.53
CA ILE A 92 23.73 -0.96 0.33
C ILE A 92 22.60 -1.35 1.27
N GLY A 93 22.61 -0.87 2.53
CA GLY A 93 21.60 -1.16 3.53
C GLY A 93 20.19 -0.71 3.13
N SER A 94 20.07 0.35 2.33
CA SER A 94 18.77 0.82 1.82
C SER A 94 18.05 -0.20 0.92
N LYS A 95 18.77 -1.17 0.35
CA LYS A 95 18.19 -2.27 -0.41
C LYS A 95 17.22 -3.13 0.42
N LEU A 96 17.32 -3.07 1.75
CA LEU A 96 16.34 -3.67 2.65
C LEU A 96 14.94 -3.12 2.43
N ALA A 97 14.81 -1.81 2.26
CA ALA A 97 13.53 -1.17 1.96
C ALA A 97 12.98 -1.61 0.59
N ASP A 98 13.85 -1.68 -0.44
CA ASP A 98 13.47 -2.20 -1.75
C ASP A 98 12.96 -3.65 -1.66
N PHE A 99 13.65 -4.49 -0.89
CA PHE A 99 13.25 -5.89 -0.69
C PHE A 99 11.89 -5.99 -0.01
N ILE A 100 11.68 -5.26 1.08
CA ILE A 100 10.44 -5.32 1.86
C ILE A 100 9.25 -4.78 1.04
N LEU A 101 9.44 -3.65 0.37
CA LEU A 101 8.39 -3.07 -0.47
C LEU A 101 8.12 -3.94 -1.71
N GLY A 102 9.15 -4.49 -2.34
CA GLY A 102 9.01 -5.43 -3.45
C GLY A 102 8.31 -6.73 -3.04
N PHE A 103 8.61 -7.27 -1.86
CA PHE A 103 7.91 -8.43 -1.29
C PHE A 103 6.42 -8.12 -1.05
N ALA A 104 6.09 -6.95 -0.50
CA ALA A 104 4.72 -6.53 -0.31
C ALA A 104 3.93 -6.45 -1.63
N GLU A 105 4.52 -5.83 -2.66
CA GLU A 105 3.91 -5.75 -3.98
C GLU A 105 3.75 -7.14 -4.64
N LEU A 106 4.73 -8.03 -4.45
CA LEU A 106 4.65 -9.40 -4.95
C LEU A 106 3.49 -10.17 -4.28
N GLY A 107 3.31 -10.00 -2.98
CA GLY A 107 2.17 -10.57 -2.25
C GLY A 107 0.84 -10.03 -2.75
N TRP A 108 0.72 -8.73 -3.00
CA TRP A 108 -0.47 -8.12 -3.59
C TRP A 108 -0.74 -8.61 -5.01
N TYR A 109 0.30 -8.80 -5.82
CA TYR A 109 0.15 -9.38 -7.15
C TYR A 109 -0.37 -10.82 -7.08
N ALA A 110 0.19 -11.64 -6.21
CA ALA A 110 -0.24 -13.02 -5.99
C ALA A 110 -1.70 -13.07 -5.50
N TRP A 111 -2.04 -12.24 -4.52
CA TRP A 111 -3.39 -12.16 -3.98
C TRP A 111 -4.41 -11.73 -5.04
N GLY A 112 -4.13 -10.69 -5.81
CA GLY A 112 -5.04 -10.21 -6.86
C GLY A 112 -5.21 -11.21 -8.00
N THR A 113 -4.16 -11.95 -8.34
CA THR A 113 -4.20 -13.05 -9.32
C THR A 113 -5.10 -14.18 -8.84
N ALA A 114 -4.99 -14.59 -7.57
CA ALA A 114 -5.87 -15.59 -6.97
C ALA A 114 -7.31 -15.08 -6.88
N THR A 115 -7.50 -13.84 -6.45
CA THR A 115 -8.83 -13.22 -6.25
C THR A 115 -9.64 -13.21 -7.52
N VAL A 116 -9.08 -12.77 -8.66
CA VAL A 116 -9.83 -12.73 -9.91
C VAL A 116 -10.23 -14.13 -10.37
N ALA A 117 -9.35 -15.12 -10.26
CA ALA A 117 -9.62 -16.50 -10.67
C ALA A 117 -10.70 -17.14 -9.80
N ILE A 118 -10.56 -17.08 -8.47
CA ILE A 118 -11.53 -17.64 -7.51
C ILE A 118 -12.90 -16.96 -7.68
N SER A 119 -12.93 -15.63 -7.78
CA SER A 119 -14.17 -14.88 -7.94
C SER A 119 -14.89 -15.22 -9.23
N LEU A 120 -14.17 -15.37 -10.35
CA LEU A 120 -14.79 -15.78 -11.63
C LEU A 120 -15.38 -17.19 -11.55
N VAL A 121 -14.66 -18.13 -10.94
CA VAL A 121 -15.16 -19.49 -10.75
C VAL A 121 -16.45 -19.47 -9.93
N LYS A 122 -16.48 -18.74 -8.83
CA LYS A 122 -17.68 -18.59 -7.98
C LYS A 122 -18.86 -17.92 -8.73
N ILE A 123 -18.61 -16.75 -9.33
CA ILE A 123 -19.67 -15.94 -9.95
C ILE A 123 -20.26 -16.63 -11.18
N LEU A 124 -19.43 -17.27 -12.00
CA LEU A 124 -19.84 -17.95 -13.24
C LEU A 124 -20.20 -19.42 -13.03
N ALA A 125 -20.17 -19.89 -11.77
CA ALA A 125 -20.41 -21.29 -11.40
C ALA A 125 -19.58 -22.28 -12.24
N LEU A 126 -18.30 -21.97 -12.49
CA LEU A 126 -17.37 -22.79 -13.25
C LEU A 126 -16.86 -23.96 -12.38
N PRO A 127 -16.41 -25.06 -13.01
CA PRO A 127 -15.74 -26.12 -12.29
C PRO A 127 -14.52 -25.62 -11.50
N GLU A 128 -14.35 -26.04 -10.25
CA GLU A 128 -13.23 -25.64 -9.38
C GLU A 128 -11.86 -25.95 -9.99
N ALA A 129 -11.76 -27.00 -10.81
CA ALA A 129 -10.56 -27.38 -11.54
C ALA A 129 -10.02 -26.25 -12.46
N LEU A 130 -10.85 -25.26 -12.83
CA LEU A 130 -10.45 -24.12 -13.65
C LEU A 130 -9.77 -23.02 -12.83
N THR A 131 -9.83 -23.05 -11.49
CA THR A 131 -9.25 -22.01 -10.63
C THR A 131 -7.75 -21.79 -10.88
N GLN A 132 -6.97 -22.86 -10.85
CA GLN A 132 -5.52 -22.78 -11.10
C GLN A 132 -5.16 -22.36 -12.54
N PRO A 133 -5.76 -22.92 -13.60
CA PRO A 133 -5.58 -22.43 -14.96
C PRO A 133 -5.91 -20.94 -15.12
N LEU A 134 -6.97 -20.45 -14.47
CA LEU A 134 -7.34 -19.04 -14.50
C LEU A 134 -6.32 -18.17 -13.73
N MET A 135 -5.76 -18.65 -12.61
CA MET A 135 -4.66 -17.94 -11.92
C MET A 135 -3.44 -17.77 -12.86
N VAL A 136 -3.08 -18.81 -13.60
CA VAL A 136 -1.99 -18.72 -14.57
C VAL A 136 -2.34 -17.72 -15.68
N LEU A 137 -3.54 -17.83 -16.26
CA LEU A 137 -3.99 -16.94 -17.33
C LEU A 137 -3.97 -15.47 -16.90
N PHE A 138 -4.59 -15.13 -15.77
CA PHE A 138 -4.66 -13.76 -15.29
C PHE A 138 -3.29 -13.24 -14.81
N GLY A 139 -2.47 -14.07 -14.18
CA GLY A 139 -1.11 -13.69 -13.84
C GLY A 139 -0.30 -13.34 -15.08
N ILE A 140 -0.37 -14.11 -16.15
CA ILE A 140 0.28 -13.77 -17.43
C ILE A 140 -0.33 -12.48 -18.01
N LEU A 141 -1.65 -12.34 -18.04
CA LEU A 141 -2.34 -11.18 -18.57
C LEU A 141 -1.91 -9.89 -17.86
N PHE A 142 -1.87 -9.89 -16.52
CA PHE A 142 -1.40 -8.77 -15.73
C PHE A 142 0.08 -8.43 -16.00
N CYS A 143 0.92 -9.44 -16.17
CA CYS A 143 2.32 -9.25 -16.54
C CYS A 143 2.45 -8.62 -17.92
N VAL A 144 1.69 -9.07 -18.92
CA VAL A 144 1.70 -8.52 -20.29
C VAL A 144 1.27 -7.05 -20.29
N THR A 145 0.27 -6.65 -19.50
CA THR A 145 -0.14 -5.24 -19.36
C THR A 145 1.01 -4.37 -18.82
N ALA A 146 1.79 -4.87 -17.87
CA ALA A 146 2.98 -4.17 -17.38
C ALA A 146 4.08 -4.00 -18.42
N LEU A 147 4.25 -4.99 -19.31
CA LEU A 147 5.24 -4.95 -20.39
C LEU A 147 4.82 -4.08 -21.57
N GLY A 148 3.50 -3.94 -21.81
CA GLY A 148 2.91 -3.19 -22.92
C GLY A 148 2.89 -1.67 -22.77
N GLY A 149 3.13 -1.15 -21.56
CA GLY A 149 3.27 0.28 -21.27
C GLY A 149 2.00 0.99 -20.77
N TYR A 150 2.21 2.17 -20.22
CA TYR A 150 1.29 2.94 -19.36
C TYR A 150 0.01 3.49 -20.05
N LYS A 151 0.01 3.68 -21.36
CA LYS A 151 -1.07 4.43 -22.05
C LYS A 151 -2.44 3.75 -22.03
N GLY A 152 -2.48 2.43 -22.09
CA GLY A 152 -3.74 1.67 -22.04
C GLY A 152 -4.34 1.60 -20.65
N LEU A 153 -3.48 1.56 -19.62
CA LEU A 153 -3.88 1.48 -18.22
C LEU A 153 -4.54 2.78 -17.72
N ASP A 154 -4.09 3.94 -18.19
CA ASP A 154 -4.68 5.24 -17.81
C ASP A 154 -6.14 5.35 -18.27
N ALA A 155 -6.42 4.99 -19.54
CA ALA A 155 -7.79 5.00 -20.05
C ALA A 155 -8.70 4.02 -19.29
N LEU A 156 -8.19 2.83 -18.97
CA LEU A 156 -8.92 1.81 -18.22
C LEU A 156 -9.20 2.26 -16.77
N SER A 157 -8.25 2.93 -16.12
CA SER A 157 -8.41 3.47 -14.75
C SER A 157 -9.49 4.57 -14.70
N ARG A 158 -9.53 5.44 -15.71
CA ARG A 158 -10.55 6.50 -15.79
C ARG A 158 -11.97 5.96 -15.92
N LEU A 159 -12.13 4.77 -16.48
CA LEU A 159 -13.43 4.07 -16.54
C LEU A 159 -13.72 3.28 -15.27
N SER A 160 -12.73 2.56 -14.76
CA SER A 160 -12.92 1.62 -13.64
C SER A 160 -13.29 2.31 -12.34
N VAL A 161 -12.63 3.45 -12.00
CA VAL A 161 -12.86 4.14 -10.71
C VAL A 161 -14.30 4.68 -10.57
N PRO A 162 -14.88 5.43 -11.54
CA PRO A 162 -16.27 5.85 -11.45
C PRO A 162 -17.26 4.68 -11.42
N LEU A 163 -17.02 3.64 -12.24
CA LEU A 163 -17.88 2.47 -12.29
C LEU A 163 -17.88 1.72 -10.94
N MET A 164 -16.70 1.56 -10.35
CA MET A 164 -16.54 0.96 -9.03
C MET A 164 -17.24 1.79 -7.96
N PHE A 165 -17.10 3.11 -7.98
CA PHE A 165 -17.80 4.00 -7.05
C PHE A 165 -19.32 3.83 -7.13
N VAL A 166 -19.89 3.79 -8.34
CA VAL A 166 -21.34 3.57 -8.55
C VAL A 166 -21.75 2.20 -7.99
N LEU A 167 -21.01 1.15 -8.30
CA LEU A 167 -21.32 -0.19 -7.78
C LEU A 167 -21.27 -0.25 -6.26
N LEU A 168 -20.28 0.41 -5.64
CA LEU A 168 -20.20 0.52 -4.18
C LEU A 168 -21.44 1.19 -3.58
N MET A 169 -21.84 2.32 -4.15
CA MET A 169 -23.02 3.04 -3.66
C MET A 169 -24.30 2.21 -3.82
N VAL A 170 -24.46 1.52 -4.96
CA VAL A 170 -25.59 0.61 -5.19
C VAL A 170 -25.58 -0.54 -4.19
N SER A 171 -24.42 -1.18 -4.00
CA SER A 171 -24.29 -2.31 -3.07
C SER A 171 -24.59 -1.89 -1.62
N MET A 172 -24.06 -0.74 -1.18
CA MET A 172 -24.34 -0.20 0.17
C MET A 172 -25.82 0.15 0.34
N TYR A 173 -26.46 0.72 -0.69
CA TYR A 173 -27.90 1.02 -0.67
C TYR A 173 -28.74 -0.26 -0.55
N LEU A 174 -28.43 -1.28 -1.36
CA LEU A 174 -29.13 -2.57 -1.30
C LEU A 174 -28.96 -3.25 0.07
N ALA A 175 -27.75 -3.19 0.63
CA ALA A 175 -27.49 -3.70 1.97
C ALA A 175 -28.32 -2.97 3.03
N LEU A 176 -28.35 -1.63 2.99
CA LEU A 176 -29.16 -0.84 3.92
C LEU A 176 -30.65 -1.14 3.82
N HIS A 177 -31.15 -1.26 2.59
CA HIS A 177 -32.54 -1.62 2.33
C HIS A 177 -32.87 -3.02 2.84
N HIS A 178 -31.99 -4.00 2.58
CA HIS A 178 -32.14 -5.38 3.06
C HIS A 178 -32.14 -5.47 4.59
N ALA A 179 -31.32 -4.66 5.27
CA ALA A 179 -31.30 -4.59 6.72
C ALA A 179 -32.58 -3.99 7.35
N GLY A 180 -33.44 -3.34 6.55
CA GLY A 180 -34.58 -2.57 7.07
C GLY A 180 -34.22 -1.18 7.58
N GLY A 181 -33.13 -0.61 7.11
CA GLY A 181 -32.67 0.74 7.40
C GLY A 181 -31.58 0.82 8.49
N TRP A 182 -31.14 2.04 8.77
CA TRP A 182 -30.01 2.33 9.66
C TRP A 182 -30.19 1.76 11.08
N GLN A 183 -31.38 1.95 11.68
CA GLN A 183 -31.64 1.49 13.04
C GLN A 183 -31.58 -0.03 13.17
N ALA A 184 -32.05 -0.77 12.17
CA ALA A 184 -31.95 -2.22 12.15
C ALA A 184 -30.49 -2.67 11.98
N MET A 185 -29.75 -2.03 11.09
CA MET A 185 -28.32 -2.32 10.86
C MET A 185 -27.48 -2.12 12.12
N THR A 186 -27.75 -1.10 12.93
CA THR A 186 -27.01 -0.86 14.18
C THR A 186 -27.22 -1.93 15.25
N ARG A 187 -28.27 -2.76 15.11
CA ARG A 187 -28.61 -3.87 16.03
C ARG A 187 -28.03 -5.21 15.61
N ILE A 188 -27.45 -5.30 14.42
CA ILE A 188 -26.83 -6.56 13.95
C ILE A 188 -25.62 -6.85 14.81
N ALA A 189 -25.61 -8.01 15.45
CA ALA A 189 -24.49 -8.47 16.27
C ALA A 189 -23.37 -9.03 15.37
N PRO A 190 -22.10 -8.83 15.75
CA PRO A 190 -20.96 -9.46 15.07
C PRO A 190 -21.05 -10.99 15.17
N SER A 191 -20.66 -11.69 14.11
CA SER A 191 -20.56 -13.16 14.06
C SER A 191 -19.16 -13.69 14.29
N ASP A 192 -18.15 -12.82 14.30
CA ASP A 192 -16.75 -13.13 14.55
C ASP A 192 -16.17 -12.18 15.60
N THR A 193 -14.96 -12.46 16.08
CA THR A 193 -14.28 -11.62 17.09
C THR A 193 -12.89 -11.24 16.65
N MET A 194 -12.56 -9.96 16.81
CA MET A 194 -11.23 -9.41 16.55
C MET A 194 -10.94 -8.30 17.58
N THR A 195 -9.67 -8.16 17.99
CA THR A 195 -9.27 -7.04 18.85
C THR A 195 -9.18 -5.74 18.05
N TRP A 196 -9.46 -4.61 18.69
CA TRP A 196 -9.30 -3.29 18.07
C TRP A 196 -7.90 -3.06 17.52
N SER A 197 -6.89 -3.51 18.28
CA SER A 197 -5.49 -3.40 17.90
C SER A 197 -5.21 -4.14 16.58
N ALA A 198 -5.65 -5.38 16.45
CA ALA A 198 -5.51 -6.17 15.23
C ALA A 198 -6.29 -5.52 14.06
N ALA A 199 -7.51 -5.04 14.32
CA ALA A 199 -8.34 -4.38 13.33
C ALA A 199 -7.69 -3.10 12.77
N ILE A 200 -7.20 -2.21 13.64
CA ILE A 200 -6.50 -0.99 13.23
C ILE A 200 -5.20 -1.32 12.49
N THR A 201 -4.45 -2.32 12.96
CA THR A 201 -3.24 -2.82 12.29
C THR A 201 -3.56 -3.33 10.89
N MET A 202 -4.65 -4.08 10.74
CA MET A 202 -5.13 -4.59 9.46
C MET A 202 -5.53 -3.45 8.50
N VAL A 203 -6.29 -2.44 8.98
CA VAL A 203 -6.64 -1.25 8.18
C VAL A 203 -5.40 -0.53 7.69
N PHE A 204 -4.43 -0.29 8.57
CA PHE A 204 -3.15 0.31 8.18
C PHE A 204 -2.40 -0.58 7.17
N GLY A 205 -2.39 -1.90 7.41
CA GLY A 205 -1.74 -2.90 6.57
C GLY A 205 -2.22 -2.91 5.14
N THR A 206 -3.51 -2.58 4.88
CA THR A 206 -4.09 -2.57 3.52
C THR A 206 -3.31 -1.69 2.55
N PHE A 207 -2.72 -0.61 3.04
CA PHE A 207 -1.93 0.32 2.22
C PHE A 207 -0.59 0.72 2.87
N ALA A 208 -0.03 -0.08 3.77
CA ALA A 208 1.26 0.22 4.37
C ALA A 208 2.37 0.40 3.32
N SER A 209 2.44 -0.49 2.31
CA SER A 209 3.37 -0.37 1.18
C SER A 209 3.05 0.85 0.31
N GLY A 210 1.80 1.03 -0.06
CA GLY A 210 1.35 2.15 -0.89
C GLY A 210 1.58 3.52 -0.23
N ALA A 211 1.32 3.65 1.08
CA ALA A 211 1.58 4.86 1.84
C ALA A 211 3.08 5.19 1.92
N THR A 212 3.91 4.16 2.11
CA THR A 212 5.38 4.30 2.11
C THR A 212 5.90 4.69 0.72
N GLN A 213 5.33 4.12 -0.35
CA GLN A 213 5.67 4.41 -1.74
C GLN A 213 4.97 5.67 -2.31
N ALA A 214 4.00 6.27 -1.59
CA ALA A 214 3.37 7.54 -1.98
C ALA A 214 4.39 8.65 -2.23
N THR A 215 5.57 8.55 -1.63
CA THR A 215 6.71 9.42 -1.87
C THR A 215 7.19 9.44 -3.33
N ASN A 216 6.94 8.39 -4.11
CA ASN A 216 7.22 8.36 -5.55
C ASN A 216 6.47 9.46 -6.31
N TRP A 217 5.29 9.83 -5.82
CA TRP A 217 4.40 10.85 -6.39
C TRP A 217 4.52 12.17 -5.66
N THR A 218 4.53 12.16 -4.32
CA THR A 218 4.56 13.38 -3.51
C THR A 218 5.88 14.15 -3.63
N ARG A 219 6.99 13.50 -4.02
CA ARG A 219 8.24 14.21 -4.37
C ARG A 219 8.11 15.14 -5.59
N LEU A 220 7.08 14.93 -6.40
CA LEU A 220 6.72 15.78 -7.54
C LEU A 220 5.73 16.88 -7.17
N ALA A 221 5.32 16.99 -5.91
CA ALA A 221 4.42 18.03 -5.45
C ALA A 221 5.11 19.40 -5.45
N ASN A 222 4.37 20.46 -5.81
CA ASN A 222 4.89 21.83 -5.85
C ASN A 222 5.11 22.43 -4.45
N SER A 223 4.54 21.83 -3.41
CA SER A 223 4.72 22.24 -2.02
C SER A 223 4.48 21.06 -1.06
N SER A 224 5.00 21.20 0.17
CA SER A 224 4.72 20.22 1.22
C SER A 224 3.24 20.18 1.61
N ARG A 225 2.52 21.31 1.53
CA ARG A 225 1.07 21.34 1.76
C ARG A 225 0.33 20.49 0.72
N THR A 226 0.73 20.59 -0.55
CA THR A 226 0.20 19.74 -1.63
C THR A 226 0.39 18.26 -1.33
N ALA A 227 1.57 17.87 -0.89
CA ALA A 227 1.87 16.47 -0.54
C ALA A 227 1.01 15.98 0.65
N ILE A 228 0.88 16.80 1.70
CA ILE A 228 0.03 16.49 2.87
C ILE A 228 -1.43 16.32 2.46
N LEU A 229 -2.01 17.34 1.79
CA LEU A 229 -3.43 17.31 1.42
C LEU A 229 -3.76 16.16 0.48
N ALA A 230 -2.90 15.88 -0.49
CA ALA A 230 -3.08 14.76 -1.41
C ALA A 230 -3.02 13.41 -0.67
N SER A 231 -2.03 13.22 0.22
CA SER A 231 -1.92 11.99 1.01
C SER A 231 -3.08 11.82 1.99
N MET A 232 -3.42 12.89 2.74
CA MET A 232 -4.53 12.85 3.69
C MET A 232 -5.85 12.52 2.99
N GLY A 233 -6.17 13.23 1.90
CA GLY A 233 -7.40 12.98 1.14
C GLY A 233 -7.47 11.55 0.60
N SER A 234 -6.40 11.07 -0.03
CA SER A 234 -6.41 9.76 -0.69
C SER A 234 -6.50 8.61 0.31
N PHE A 235 -5.67 8.61 1.36
CA PHE A 235 -5.65 7.48 2.31
C PHE A 235 -6.79 7.54 3.32
N LEU A 236 -7.19 8.71 3.80
CA LEU A 236 -8.32 8.82 4.74
C LEU A 236 -9.66 8.56 4.04
N ILE A 237 -9.91 9.21 2.90
CA ILE A 237 -11.19 9.12 2.20
C ILE A 237 -11.21 7.92 1.25
N GLY A 238 -10.23 7.78 0.34
CA GLY A 238 -10.23 6.74 -0.67
C GLY A 238 -10.16 5.34 -0.06
N ASN A 239 -9.12 5.06 0.74
CA ASN A 239 -8.99 3.77 1.41
C ASN A 239 -10.10 3.57 2.46
N GLY A 240 -10.48 4.63 3.19
CA GLY A 240 -11.57 4.58 4.17
C GLY A 240 -12.90 4.19 3.55
N LEU A 241 -13.25 4.74 2.39
CA LEU A 241 -14.47 4.39 1.67
C LEU A 241 -14.49 2.92 1.28
N MET A 242 -13.37 2.39 0.80
CA MET A 242 -13.27 0.98 0.40
C MET A 242 -13.44 0.03 1.60
N ILE A 243 -12.79 0.35 2.74
CA ILE A 243 -12.99 -0.40 4.00
C ILE A 243 -14.45 -0.36 4.44
N VAL A 244 -15.02 0.84 4.52
CA VAL A 244 -16.39 1.02 5.01
C VAL A 244 -17.38 0.33 4.08
N ALA A 245 -17.24 0.44 2.76
CA ALA A 245 -18.16 -0.19 1.81
C ALA A 245 -18.15 -1.72 1.92
N GLY A 246 -16.96 -2.34 1.99
CA GLY A 246 -16.84 -3.78 2.20
C GLY A 246 -17.45 -4.24 3.52
N ALA A 247 -17.14 -3.53 4.59
CA ALA A 247 -17.64 -3.84 5.93
C ALA A 247 -19.15 -3.60 6.08
N TRP A 248 -19.67 -2.53 5.52
CA TRP A 248 -21.10 -2.20 5.52
C TRP A 248 -21.94 -3.35 4.97
N CYS A 249 -21.53 -3.86 3.82
CA CYS A 249 -22.19 -4.98 3.19
C CYS A 249 -22.03 -6.27 4.01
N ALA A 250 -20.84 -6.53 4.53
CA ALA A 250 -20.54 -7.72 5.32
C ALA A 250 -21.33 -7.79 6.64
N ILE A 251 -21.57 -6.66 7.31
CA ILE A 251 -22.41 -6.58 8.50
C ILE A 251 -23.81 -7.12 8.20
N VAL A 252 -24.39 -6.69 7.09
CA VAL A 252 -25.79 -6.99 6.76
C VAL A 252 -25.96 -8.45 6.31
N TYR A 253 -25.04 -8.91 5.45
CA TYR A 253 -25.14 -10.27 4.88
C TYR A 253 -24.43 -11.33 5.73
N GLN A 254 -23.68 -10.92 6.76
CA GLN A 254 -22.87 -11.80 7.61
C GLN A 254 -21.89 -12.66 6.79
N GLN A 255 -21.36 -12.03 5.72
CA GLN A 255 -20.39 -12.63 4.80
C GLN A 255 -19.16 -11.73 4.68
N ALA A 256 -18.00 -12.29 5.02
CA ALA A 256 -16.73 -11.57 4.89
C ALA A 256 -16.26 -11.43 3.43
N ASP A 257 -16.61 -12.38 2.57
CA ASP A 257 -16.28 -12.36 1.15
C ASP A 257 -17.24 -11.43 0.39
N ILE A 258 -16.72 -10.27 -0.04
CA ILE A 258 -17.53 -9.27 -0.76
C ILE A 258 -18.07 -9.81 -2.10
N VAL A 259 -17.43 -10.80 -2.70
CA VAL A 259 -17.91 -11.43 -3.93
C VAL A 259 -19.20 -12.19 -3.67
N GLU A 260 -19.25 -12.93 -2.57
CA GLU A 260 -20.48 -13.64 -2.15
C GLU A 260 -21.61 -12.66 -1.84
N VAL A 261 -21.27 -11.52 -1.19
CA VAL A 261 -22.28 -10.47 -0.94
C VAL A 261 -22.85 -9.93 -2.25
N LEU A 262 -22.01 -9.63 -3.23
CA LEU A 262 -22.45 -9.12 -4.54
C LEU A 262 -23.32 -10.16 -5.30
N ILE A 263 -23.02 -11.44 -5.15
CA ILE A 263 -23.86 -12.53 -5.69
C ILE A 263 -25.25 -12.52 -5.01
N LEU A 264 -25.28 -12.44 -3.68
CA LEU A 264 -26.53 -12.39 -2.90
C LEU A 264 -27.38 -11.16 -3.23
N GLN A 265 -26.75 -10.06 -3.62
CA GLN A 265 -27.40 -8.83 -4.08
C GLN A 265 -27.91 -8.90 -5.53
N GLY A 266 -27.63 -9.98 -6.28
CA GLY A 266 -27.94 -10.08 -7.70
C GLY A 266 -27.06 -9.23 -8.61
N LEU A 267 -25.90 -8.77 -8.12
CA LEU A 267 -24.96 -7.90 -8.83
C LEU A 267 -23.81 -8.68 -9.48
N SER A 268 -23.97 -9.97 -9.74
CA SER A 268 -22.92 -10.88 -10.23
C SER A 268 -22.19 -10.35 -11.47
N VAL A 269 -22.93 -9.89 -12.50
CA VAL A 269 -22.34 -9.37 -13.74
C VAL A 269 -21.53 -8.09 -13.49
N ALA A 270 -22.10 -7.16 -12.72
CA ALA A 270 -21.41 -5.92 -12.36
C ALA A 270 -20.15 -6.21 -11.52
N ALA A 271 -20.22 -7.20 -10.63
CA ALA A 271 -19.10 -7.65 -9.81
C ALA A 271 -17.94 -8.19 -10.68
N VAL A 272 -18.23 -9.05 -11.66
CA VAL A 272 -17.21 -9.57 -12.61
C VAL A 272 -16.53 -8.42 -13.34
N ILE A 273 -17.32 -7.53 -13.95
CA ILE A 273 -16.80 -6.41 -14.74
C ILE A 273 -15.91 -5.52 -13.86
N MET A 274 -16.41 -5.14 -12.69
CA MET A 274 -15.67 -4.28 -11.75
C MET A 274 -14.38 -4.94 -11.28
N LEU A 275 -14.44 -6.19 -10.85
CA LEU A 275 -13.30 -6.92 -10.31
C LEU A 275 -12.19 -7.04 -11.37
N CYS A 276 -12.55 -7.48 -12.59
CA CYS A 276 -11.62 -7.61 -13.70
C CYS A 276 -10.99 -6.25 -14.06
N LEU A 277 -11.80 -5.20 -14.20
CA LEU A 277 -11.32 -3.86 -14.53
C LEU A 277 -10.39 -3.32 -13.44
N ASN A 278 -10.79 -3.42 -12.16
CA ASN A 278 -10.01 -2.92 -11.05
C ASN A 278 -8.67 -3.65 -10.94
N LEU A 279 -8.67 -4.98 -10.97
CA LEU A 279 -7.43 -5.76 -10.86
C LEU A 279 -6.54 -5.59 -12.09
N LEU A 280 -7.07 -5.49 -13.30
CA LEU A 280 -6.28 -5.16 -14.49
C LEU A 280 -5.55 -3.82 -14.37
N THR A 281 -6.21 -2.80 -13.80
CA THR A 281 -5.61 -1.46 -13.65
C THR A 281 -4.56 -1.39 -12.56
N ILE A 282 -4.66 -2.22 -11.52
CA ILE A 282 -3.78 -2.19 -10.35
C ILE A 282 -2.63 -3.18 -10.47
N GLN A 283 -2.87 -4.39 -10.99
CA GLN A 283 -1.87 -5.45 -10.99
C GLN A 283 -0.72 -5.20 -11.99
N GLY A 284 -0.98 -4.48 -13.08
CA GLY A 284 0.08 -4.04 -13.99
C GLY A 284 1.13 -3.14 -13.29
N PRO A 285 0.74 -2.01 -12.68
CA PRO A 285 1.63 -1.20 -11.84
C PRO A 285 2.27 -1.97 -10.70
N THR A 286 1.55 -2.89 -10.04
CA THR A 286 2.06 -3.70 -8.94
C THR A 286 3.25 -4.55 -9.37
N ILE A 287 3.12 -5.35 -10.43
CA ILE A 287 4.24 -6.19 -10.92
C ILE A 287 5.37 -5.34 -11.52
N TYR A 288 5.05 -4.15 -12.04
CA TYR A 288 6.05 -3.17 -12.44
C TYR A 288 6.92 -2.73 -11.25
N ASN A 289 6.31 -2.41 -10.10
CA ASN A 289 7.01 -2.03 -8.88
C ASN A 289 7.89 -3.18 -8.36
N VAL A 290 7.41 -4.43 -8.38
CA VAL A 290 8.22 -5.61 -8.06
C VAL A 290 9.47 -5.68 -8.93
N SER A 291 9.30 -5.49 -10.24
CA SER A 291 10.42 -5.54 -11.18
C SER A 291 11.42 -4.41 -10.98
N ALA A 292 10.96 -3.21 -10.60
CA ALA A 292 11.83 -2.09 -10.28
C ALA A 292 12.66 -2.39 -9.02
N ALA A 293 12.02 -2.88 -7.96
CA ALA A 293 12.71 -3.31 -6.74
C ALA A 293 13.74 -4.41 -7.04
N ALA A 294 13.38 -5.41 -7.85
CA ALA A 294 14.30 -6.47 -8.27
C ALA A 294 15.49 -5.94 -9.08
N CYS A 295 15.27 -4.98 -9.98
CA CYS A 295 16.36 -4.34 -10.73
C CYS A 295 17.35 -3.62 -9.80
N HIS A 296 16.85 -2.90 -8.79
CA HIS A 296 17.69 -2.22 -7.78
C HIS A 296 18.47 -3.23 -6.93
N LEU A 297 17.79 -4.27 -6.44
CA LEU A 297 18.40 -5.32 -5.60
C LEU A 297 19.53 -6.04 -6.33
N LEU A 298 19.28 -6.47 -7.57
CA LEU A 298 20.18 -7.28 -8.38
C LEU A 298 21.18 -6.46 -9.22
N ARG A 299 21.05 -5.11 -9.20
CA ARG A 299 21.82 -4.19 -10.05
C ARG A 299 21.76 -4.60 -11.53
N SER A 300 20.57 -4.97 -12.01
CA SER A 300 20.35 -5.48 -13.35
C SER A 300 19.41 -4.55 -14.13
N GLU A 301 19.74 -4.28 -15.39
CA GLU A 301 18.89 -3.53 -16.31
C GLU A 301 17.90 -4.42 -17.08
N ARG A 302 17.95 -5.74 -16.85
CA ARG A 302 17.10 -6.73 -17.55
C ARG A 302 15.67 -6.74 -16.99
N ARG A 303 15.01 -5.59 -17.02
CA ARG A 303 13.70 -5.41 -16.43
C ARG A 303 12.66 -6.41 -16.93
N ARG A 304 12.57 -6.66 -18.25
CA ARG A 304 11.61 -7.60 -18.82
C ARG A 304 11.75 -9.00 -18.23
N THR A 305 12.97 -9.51 -18.13
CA THR A 305 13.25 -10.83 -17.54
C THR A 305 12.85 -10.88 -16.07
N LEU A 306 13.16 -9.83 -15.31
CA LEU A 306 12.81 -9.74 -13.89
C LEU A 306 11.29 -9.60 -13.67
N THR A 307 10.58 -8.90 -14.56
CA THR A 307 9.11 -8.84 -14.52
C THR A 307 8.49 -10.22 -14.74
N LEU A 308 8.98 -10.97 -15.74
CA LEU A 308 8.49 -12.34 -16.02
C LEU A 308 8.81 -13.30 -14.87
N ALA A 309 10.02 -13.24 -14.32
CA ALA A 309 10.40 -14.06 -13.16
C ALA A 309 9.53 -13.74 -11.93
N ALA A 310 9.32 -12.46 -11.64
CA ALA A 310 8.45 -12.02 -10.54
C ALA A 310 6.99 -12.45 -10.74
N ALA A 311 6.48 -12.35 -11.98
CA ALA A 311 5.13 -12.83 -12.30
C ALA A 311 5.02 -14.36 -12.10
N GLY A 312 6.03 -15.13 -12.51
CA GLY A 312 6.08 -16.57 -12.25
C GLY A 312 6.03 -16.90 -10.75
N VAL A 313 6.83 -16.21 -9.93
CA VAL A 313 6.80 -16.38 -8.46
C VAL A 313 5.43 -15.97 -7.91
N GLY A 314 4.84 -14.86 -8.36
CA GLY A 314 3.52 -14.42 -7.94
C GLY A 314 2.40 -15.41 -8.28
N ILE A 315 2.46 -16.05 -9.46
CA ILE A 315 1.51 -17.11 -9.87
C ILE A 315 1.64 -18.32 -8.95
N VAL A 316 2.87 -18.74 -8.63
CA VAL A 316 3.12 -19.86 -7.71
C VAL A 316 2.57 -19.55 -6.32
N LEU A 317 2.76 -18.34 -5.81
CA LEU A 317 2.18 -17.90 -4.53
C LEU A 317 0.64 -17.85 -4.58
N ALA A 318 0.05 -17.43 -5.71
CA ALA A 318 -1.39 -17.44 -5.90
C ALA A 318 -1.98 -18.85 -5.78
N ILE A 319 -1.37 -19.82 -6.49
CA ILE A 319 -1.74 -21.23 -6.45
C ILE A 319 -1.49 -21.82 -5.06
N GLY A 320 -0.47 -21.33 -4.35
CA GLY A 320 -0.11 -21.75 -2.99
C GLY A 320 -1.04 -21.25 -1.88
N GLY A 321 -2.18 -20.62 -2.21
CA GLY A 321 -3.20 -20.24 -1.21
C GLY A 321 -3.07 -18.80 -0.69
N MET A 322 -2.46 -17.89 -1.45
CA MET A 322 -2.32 -16.49 -1.03
C MET A 322 -3.67 -15.78 -0.79
N TYR A 323 -4.76 -16.29 -1.36
CA TYR A 323 -6.10 -15.74 -1.16
C TYR A 323 -6.53 -15.79 0.32
N GLU A 324 -6.37 -16.95 0.96
CA GLU A 324 -6.72 -17.16 2.37
C GLU A 324 -5.74 -16.47 3.33
N MET A 325 -4.54 -16.16 2.86
CA MET A 325 -3.51 -15.52 3.67
C MET A 325 -3.64 -14.00 3.78
N LEU A 326 -4.72 -13.39 3.25
CA LEU A 326 -4.90 -11.94 3.24
C LEU A 326 -4.71 -11.31 4.63
N ILE A 327 -5.41 -11.82 5.65
CA ILE A 327 -5.37 -11.22 6.99
C ILE A 327 -3.98 -11.33 7.64
N PRO A 328 -3.35 -12.52 7.73
CA PRO A 328 -1.97 -12.62 8.20
C PRO A 328 -0.99 -11.72 7.42
N PHE A 329 -1.19 -11.62 6.11
CA PHE A 329 -0.36 -10.76 5.25
C PHE A 329 -0.52 -9.28 5.60
N LEU A 330 -1.74 -8.78 5.79
CA LEU A 330 -2.00 -7.39 6.18
C LEU A 330 -1.39 -7.05 7.55
N VAL A 331 -1.51 -7.96 8.52
CA VAL A 331 -0.90 -7.80 9.85
C VAL A 331 0.62 -7.77 9.73
N LEU A 332 1.21 -8.64 8.91
CA LEU A 332 2.64 -8.64 8.64
C LEU A 332 3.09 -7.31 8.02
N LEU A 333 2.40 -6.84 6.96
CA LEU A 333 2.73 -5.57 6.31
C LEU A 333 2.60 -4.38 7.28
N GLY A 334 1.55 -4.37 8.11
CA GLY A 334 1.36 -3.37 9.16
C GLY A 334 2.45 -3.37 10.23
N SER A 335 3.19 -4.47 10.38
CA SER A 335 4.26 -4.61 11.37
C SER A 335 5.65 -4.28 10.80
N ILE A 336 5.97 -4.73 9.58
CA ILE A 336 7.34 -4.64 9.03
C ILE A 336 7.60 -3.39 8.18
N ILE A 337 6.57 -2.79 7.58
CA ILE A 337 6.75 -1.63 6.69
C ILE A 337 6.86 -0.30 7.47
N PRO A 338 5.99 0.00 8.44
CA PRO A 338 5.99 1.29 9.14
C PRO A 338 7.31 1.65 9.83
N PRO A 339 8.09 0.68 10.40
CA PRO A 339 9.40 0.95 10.96
C PRO A 339 10.40 1.60 9.99
N ILE A 340 10.29 1.32 8.67
CA ILE A 340 11.10 1.99 7.64
C ILE A 340 10.87 3.50 7.71
N GLY A 341 9.60 3.91 7.72
CA GLY A 341 9.23 5.32 7.84
C GLY A 341 9.64 5.92 9.17
N GLY A 342 9.53 5.17 10.27
CA GLY A 342 9.95 5.62 11.59
C GLY A 342 11.43 6.00 11.65
N VAL A 343 12.31 5.18 11.08
CA VAL A 343 13.76 5.50 10.97
C VAL A 343 13.98 6.71 10.07
N ILE A 344 13.30 6.80 8.92
CA ILE A 344 13.43 7.96 7.99
C ILE A 344 12.99 9.26 8.68
N LEU A 345 11.88 9.24 9.41
CA LEU A 345 11.40 10.40 10.15
C LEU A 345 12.40 10.85 11.22
N ALA A 346 12.95 9.90 11.98
CA ALA A 346 13.95 10.18 12.99
C ALA A 346 15.26 10.71 12.39
N ASP A 347 15.74 10.11 11.29
CA ASP A 347 16.94 10.57 10.59
C ASP A 347 16.75 12.00 10.08
N TYR A 348 15.64 12.25 9.39
CA TYR A 348 15.38 13.57 8.79
C TYR A 348 15.27 14.68 9.83
N TRP A 349 14.40 14.48 10.83
CA TRP A 349 14.11 15.53 11.79
C TRP A 349 15.18 15.68 12.86
N PHE A 350 15.67 14.56 13.39
CA PHE A 350 16.57 14.56 14.54
C PHE A 350 18.04 14.56 14.13
N ALA A 351 18.46 13.63 13.27
CA ALA A 351 19.87 13.51 12.93
C ALA A 351 20.35 14.58 11.93
N ARG A 352 19.45 15.06 11.05
CA ARG A 352 19.79 16.00 9.97
C ARG A 352 19.12 17.37 10.05
N GLY A 353 18.44 17.66 11.15
CA GLY A 353 17.84 18.99 11.38
C GLY A 353 16.82 19.43 10.33
N GLY A 354 16.10 18.48 9.71
CA GLY A 354 15.01 18.75 8.76
C GLY A 354 15.46 19.03 7.32
N ARG A 355 16.67 18.61 6.93
CA ARG A 355 17.19 18.79 5.56
C ARG A 355 18.00 17.58 5.11
N TYR A 356 17.78 17.11 3.89
CA TYR A 356 18.68 16.18 3.22
C TYR A 356 19.58 16.95 2.25
N PRO A 357 20.89 16.65 2.25
CA PRO A 357 21.79 17.15 1.21
C PRO A 357 21.49 16.46 -0.13
N LEU A 358 21.95 17.03 -1.23
CA LEU A 358 21.86 16.39 -2.54
C LEU A 358 22.61 15.06 -2.52
N LEU A 359 22.02 14.02 -3.11
CA LEU A 359 22.59 12.65 -3.11
C LEU A 359 24.00 12.61 -3.71
N GLN A 360 24.24 13.40 -4.75
CA GLN A 360 25.56 13.49 -5.38
C GLN A 360 26.67 14.05 -4.46
N ASN A 361 26.29 14.86 -3.46
CA ASN A 361 27.23 15.47 -2.52
C ASN A 361 27.31 14.68 -1.21
N ALA A 362 26.43 13.69 -1.01
CA ALA A 362 26.34 12.93 0.22
C ALA A 362 27.38 11.79 0.24
N ARG A 363 28.26 11.79 1.26
CA ARG A 363 29.13 10.64 1.55
C ARG A 363 28.35 9.66 2.41
N LEU A 364 27.78 8.64 1.79
CA LEU A 364 26.96 7.63 2.48
C LEU A 364 27.82 6.40 2.82
N PRO A 365 27.69 5.84 4.05
CA PRO A 365 28.33 4.56 4.37
C PRO A 365 27.68 3.44 3.57
N ARG A 366 28.40 2.34 3.32
CA ARG A 366 27.83 1.15 2.66
C ARG A 366 26.66 0.58 3.46
N PHE A 367 26.82 0.48 4.78
CA PHE A 367 25.80 0.06 5.75
C PHE A 367 25.79 1.04 6.91
N ASN A 368 24.61 1.50 7.30
CA ASN A 368 24.39 2.20 8.56
C ASN A 368 23.71 1.24 9.54
N TRP A 369 24.52 0.62 10.37
CA TRP A 369 24.05 -0.38 11.34
C TRP A 369 23.11 0.20 12.40
N LEU A 370 23.20 1.51 12.68
CA LEU A 370 22.30 2.18 13.60
C LEU A 370 20.87 2.20 13.04
N GLY A 371 20.71 2.53 11.76
CA GLY A 371 19.43 2.52 11.08
C GLY A 371 18.87 1.11 10.91
N LEU A 372 19.71 0.16 10.48
CA LEU A 372 19.30 -1.24 10.30
C LEU A 372 18.89 -1.88 11.63
N GLY A 373 19.65 -1.64 12.71
CA GLY A 373 19.32 -2.13 14.05
C GLY A 373 18.03 -1.50 14.60
N ALA A 374 17.83 -0.19 14.38
CA ALA A 374 16.62 0.51 14.78
C ALA A 374 15.38 -0.02 14.02
N TYR A 375 15.53 -0.25 12.72
CA TYR A 375 14.48 -0.88 11.91
C TYR A 375 14.15 -2.28 12.44
N ALA A 376 15.15 -3.14 12.64
CA ALA A 376 14.94 -4.50 13.13
C ALA A 376 14.26 -4.51 14.51
N ALA A 377 14.70 -3.67 15.42
CA ALA A 377 14.06 -3.52 16.74
C ALA A 377 12.59 -3.09 16.60
N GLY A 378 12.31 -2.08 15.77
CA GLY A 378 10.95 -1.61 15.51
C GLY A 378 10.05 -2.69 14.92
N ALA A 379 10.53 -3.42 13.92
CA ALA A 379 9.78 -4.48 13.24
C ALA A 379 9.48 -5.67 14.17
N VAL A 380 10.48 -6.13 14.93
CA VAL A 380 10.31 -7.25 15.88
C VAL A 380 9.35 -6.88 17.00
N VAL A 381 9.54 -5.70 17.62
CA VAL A 381 8.67 -5.26 18.72
C VAL A 381 7.24 -5.03 18.21
N ALA A 382 7.06 -4.47 17.01
CA ALA A 382 5.75 -4.29 16.41
C ALA A 382 5.04 -5.62 16.16
N TYR A 383 5.75 -6.61 15.63
CA TYR A 383 5.20 -7.94 15.32
C TYR A 383 4.79 -8.71 16.59
N LEU A 384 5.57 -8.60 17.65
CA LEU A 384 5.32 -9.30 18.92
C LEU A 384 4.37 -8.54 19.85
N SER A 385 4.07 -7.28 19.54
CA SER A 385 3.26 -6.43 20.42
C SER A 385 1.76 -6.75 20.30
N PRO A 386 1.01 -6.80 21.39
CA PRO A 386 -0.45 -6.87 21.38
C PRO A 386 -1.11 -5.53 21.03
N TRP A 387 -0.33 -4.46 20.90
CA TRP A 387 -0.80 -3.11 20.58
C TRP A 387 -0.89 -2.88 19.08
N ILE A 388 -1.28 -1.66 18.69
CA ILE A 388 -1.38 -1.25 17.28
C ILE A 388 0.03 -1.29 16.66
N ALA A 389 0.33 -2.37 15.94
CA ALA A 389 1.67 -2.66 15.43
C ALA A 389 2.32 -1.52 14.63
N PRO A 390 1.61 -0.80 13.71
CA PRO A 390 2.20 0.32 13.00
C PRO A 390 2.71 1.43 13.92
N LEU A 391 1.94 1.80 14.94
CA LEU A 391 2.35 2.83 15.91
C LEU A 391 3.56 2.39 16.72
N VAL A 392 3.54 1.15 17.21
CA VAL A 392 4.68 0.56 17.93
C VAL A 392 5.90 0.56 17.04
N GLY A 393 5.77 0.10 15.80
CA GLY A 393 6.88 0.00 14.85
C GLY A 393 7.52 1.34 14.52
N ILE A 394 6.70 2.35 14.21
CA ILE A 394 7.17 3.72 13.94
C ILE A 394 7.86 4.31 15.17
N SER A 395 7.22 4.20 16.34
CA SER A 395 7.72 4.81 17.58
C SER A 395 9.01 4.15 18.05
N VAL A 396 9.04 2.81 18.11
CA VAL A 396 10.22 2.07 18.57
C VAL A 396 11.39 2.28 17.64
N SER A 397 11.20 2.15 16.32
CA SER A 397 12.28 2.35 15.37
C SER A 397 12.83 3.78 15.40
N ALA A 398 11.96 4.79 15.53
CA ALA A 398 12.39 6.18 15.65
C ALA A 398 13.17 6.42 16.96
N LEU A 399 12.64 5.99 18.10
CA LEU A 399 13.28 6.18 19.40
C LEU A 399 14.63 5.45 19.51
N VAL A 400 14.71 4.20 19.03
CA VAL A 400 15.95 3.43 19.00
C VAL A 400 16.98 4.11 18.08
N TYR A 401 16.56 4.60 16.92
CA TYR A 401 17.45 5.33 16.01
C TYR A 401 18.02 6.59 16.66
N ILE A 402 17.17 7.38 17.33
CA ILE A 402 17.59 8.59 18.05
C ILE A 402 18.56 8.21 19.16
N ALA A 403 18.23 7.24 20.00
CA ALA A 403 19.07 6.79 21.11
C ALA A 403 20.46 6.32 20.64
N LEU A 404 20.50 5.44 19.61
CA LEU A 404 21.75 4.94 19.04
C LEU A 404 22.59 6.07 18.41
N THR A 405 21.94 7.04 17.75
CA THR A 405 22.64 8.21 17.17
C THR A 405 23.26 9.08 18.26
N LEU A 406 22.58 9.31 19.37
CA LEU A 406 23.11 10.06 20.51
C LEU A 406 24.30 9.34 21.17
N LEU A 407 24.16 8.02 21.39
CA LEU A 407 25.20 7.22 22.05
C LEU A 407 26.46 7.09 21.18
N SER A 408 26.31 7.01 19.86
CA SER A 408 27.44 6.81 18.97
C SER A 408 28.38 8.02 18.83
N LYS A 409 27.96 9.22 19.29
CA LYS A 409 28.66 10.52 19.09
C LYS A 409 29.10 10.75 17.63
N ARG A 410 28.61 9.96 16.70
CA ARG A 410 28.83 10.14 15.28
C ARG A 410 27.85 11.19 14.79
N GLN A 411 28.28 12.44 14.70
CA GLN A 411 27.55 13.40 13.87
C GLN A 411 27.41 12.80 12.46
N PRO A 412 26.21 12.85 11.85
CA PRO A 412 26.10 12.54 10.43
C PRO A 412 27.11 13.41 9.69
N ALA A 413 27.84 12.82 8.74
CA ALA A 413 28.90 13.48 8.01
C ALA A 413 28.47 14.91 7.65
N ALA A 414 29.13 15.90 8.25
CA ALA A 414 28.81 17.29 8.01
C ALA A 414 28.88 17.55 6.50
N VAL A 415 27.83 18.16 5.99
CA VAL A 415 27.80 18.69 4.64
C VAL A 415 29.00 19.64 4.56
N ALA A 416 29.98 19.32 3.73
CA ALA A 416 30.95 20.31 3.34
C ALA A 416 30.16 21.39 2.58
N GLU A 417 29.79 22.46 3.26
CA GLU A 417 29.31 23.67 2.62
C GLU A 417 30.45 24.14 1.71
N GLN A 418 30.27 23.92 0.42
CA GLN A 418 30.97 24.79 -0.55
C GLN A 418 30.06 26.02 -0.63
N GLU A 419 30.49 27.08 0.01
CA GLU A 419 30.05 28.44 -0.27
C GLU A 419 30.16 28.73 -1.78
N PRO A 420 29.30 29.62 -2.28
CA PRO A 420 29.11 29.90 -3.71
C PRO A 420 30.32 30.43 -4.42
#